data_5403af61b7c469d7e92372b9e39166df
#
_entry.id   5403af61b7c469d7e92372b9e39166df
#
_cell.length_a   1.000
_cell.length_b   1.000
_cell.length_c   1.000
_cell.angle_alpha   90.00
_cell.angle_beta   90.00
_cell.angle_gamma   90.00
#
_symmetry.space_group_name_H-M   'P 1'
#
loop_
_entity.id
_entity.type
_entity.pdbx_description
1 polymer ?
#
loop_
_entity_poly.entity_id
_entity_poly.type
_entity_poly.pdbx_seq_one_letter_code
_entity_poly.pdbx_strand_id
1 'polypeptide(L)'
;MRNYFRGFGAVFYKEVLHVRRDPATLFFSLVIPLLQMVVLGFGIDTNIRQVNTVVYNADGRRESRELIDRLKNSDTFHIKRYVQNDGDLNDAIIAGKARVGIKIPVDYSDRLLRNMSAQVLVLIDGSDSSVAGQAINVTTAIGLDESLRRVLQDRSTFAVDMRPKLLFNPDSRSPNFLLPGLTAILLLNVTTFLTAFSIVREKERGTLEQLFVTPVRPMGLLLGKLLPYLAIGFSELCLILSFMRFVFQVPIHGNVFLLAFLSLPYLFVSLSIGILVSSKANTQSEAIQLAFLTFLPSIFFSGYIFPRETMPTFFYVISYFIPASYFINITRGIILRGAGITHLWTDGLALFLIGSVLLIIAARRFQNKVIMA
;
A
#
# COMPACT_ATOMS: atom_id res chain seq x y z
N MET A 1 -36.42 -22.05 12.31
CA MET A 1 -35.55 -21.16 11.50
C MET A 1 -36.28 -20.00 10.82
N ARG A 2 -37.55 -20.16 10.44
CA ARG A 2 -38.32 -19.13 9.68
C ARG A 2 -38.52 -17.79 10.42
N ASN A 3 -38.39 -17.73 11.74
CA ASN A 3 -38.65 -16.51 12.53
C ASN A 3 -37.47 -15.56 12.74
N TYR A 4 -36.21 -16.00 12.60
CA TYR A 4 -35.05 -15.16 12.87
C TYR A 4 -34.77 -14.12 11.76
N PHE A 5 -35.16 -14.39 10.52
CA PHE A 5 -34.97 -13.53 9.34
C PHE A 5 -36.25 -12.77 8.95
N ARG A 6 -37.22 -12.65 9.86
CA ARG A 6 -38.46 -11.94 9.55
C ARG A 6 -38.15 -10.47 9.20
N GLY A 7 -38.65 -10.03 8.04
CA GLY A 7 -38.45 -8.67 7.54
C GLY A 7 -37.20 -8.48 6.67
N PHE A 8 -36.30 -9.49 6.55
CA PHE A 8 -35.10 -9.42 5.74
C PHE A 8 -35.38 -8.97 4.28
N GLY A 9 -36.32 -9.65 3.58
CA GLY A 9 -36.59 -9.33 2.17
C GLY A 9 -37.12 -7.93 1.96
N ALA A 10 -37.97 -7.42 2.87
CA ALA A 10 -38.51 -6.06 2.79
C ALA A 10 -37.41 -5.01 2.99
N VAL A 11 -36.52 -5.21 3.98
CA VAL A 11 -35.40 -4.32 4.25
C VAL A 11 -34.39 -4.36 3.09
N PHE A 12 -34.03 -5.54 2.61
CA PHE A 12 -33.15 -5.71 1.48
C PHE A 12 -33.67 -4.98 0.24
N TYR A 13 -34.93 -5.20 -0.11
CA TYR A 13 -35.55 -4.54 -1.27
C TYR A 13 -35.58 -3.01 -1.12
N LYS A 14 -35.91 -2.51 0.07
CA LYS A 14 -35.86 -1.09 0.41
C LYS A 14 -34.44 -0.52 0.19
N GLU A 15 -33.40 -1.20 0.72
CA GLU A 15 -32.02 -0.73 0.60
C GLU A 15 -31.54 -0.75 -0.85
N VAL A 16 -31.87 -1.80 -1.61
CA VAL A 16 -31.54 -1.85 -3.06
C VAL A 16 -32.19 -0.70 -3.82
N LEU A 17 -33.46 -0.38 -3.53
CA LEU A 17 -34.14 0.77 -4.13
C LEU A 17 -33.50 2.11 -3.70
N HIS A 18 -33.08 2.20 -2.45
CA HIS A 18 -32.41 3.38 -1.91
C HIS A 18 -31.08 3.63 -2.63
N VAL A 19 -30.25 2.60 -2.73
CA VAL A 19 -28.96 2.62 -3.45
C VAL A 19 -29.17 2.99 -4.92
N ARG A 20 -30.17 2.38 -5.59
CA ARG A 20 -30.46 2.67 -7.01
C ARG A 20 -30.94 4.10 -7.23
N ARG A 21 -31.62 4.69 -6.25
CA ARG A 21 -32.16 6.07 -6.31
C ARG A 21 -31.15 7.14 -5.87
N ASP A 22 -29.97 6.73 -5.41
CA ASP A 22 -28.88 7.63 -5.03
C ASP A 22 -27.67 7.42 -5.97
N PRO A 23 -27.78 7.82 -7.25
CA PRO A 23 -26.74 7.62 -8.24
C PRO A 23 -25.46 8.40 -7.90
N ALA A 24 -25.58 9.51 -7.16
CA ALA A 24 -24.43 10.29 -6.73
C ALA A 24 -23.56 9.47 -5.76
N THR A 25 -24.16 8.88 -4.74
CA THR A 25 -23.41 8.02 -3.78
C THR A 25 -22.76 6.82 -4.49
N LEU A 26 -23.48 6.17 -5.43
CA LEU A 26 -22.92 5.08 -6.24
C LEU A 26 -21.75 5.54 -7.10
N PHE A 27 -21.92 6.66 -7.79
CA PHE A 27 -20.88 7.22 -8.65
C PHE A 27 -19.62 7.53 -7.85
N PHE A 28 -19.76 8.26 -6.75
CA PHE A 28 -18.62 8.63 -5.93
C PHE A 28 -17.95 7.41 -5.28
N SER A 29 -18.70 6.40 -4.84
CA SER A 29 -18.14 5.19 -4.24
C SER A 29 -17.35 4.32 -5.23
N LEU A 30 -17.65 4.39 -6.52
CA LEU A 30 -16.94 3.62 -7.53
C LEU A 30 -15.84 4.43 -8.24
N VAL A 31 -16.08 5.73 -8.47
CA VAL A 31 -15.14 6.57 -9.23
C VAL A 31 -14.00 7.10 -8.38
N ILE A 32 -14.26 7.50 -7.12
CA ILE A 32 -13.20 8.02 -6.25
C ILE A 32 -12.06 7.00 -6.04
N PRO A 33 -12.31 5.71 -5.76
CA PRO A 33 -11.26 4.71 -5.66
C PRO A 33 -10.43 4.59 -6.94
N LEU A 34 -11.06 4.65 -8.11
CA LEU A 34 -10.34 4.61 -9.38
C LEU A 34 -9.46 5.85 -9.58
N LEU A 35 -9.96 7.04 -9.23
CA LEU A 35 -9.14 8.25 -9.24
C LEU A 35 -7.97 8.17 -8.27
N GLN A 36 -8.17 7.63 -7.07
CA GLN A 36 -7.08 7.39 -6.11
C GLN A 36 -6.06 6.40 -6.66
N MET A 37 -6.50 5.35 -7.36
CA MET A 37 -5.58 4.44 -8.05
C MET A 37 -4.76 5.13 -9.14
N VAL A 38 -5.37 6.03 -9.92
CA VAL A 38 -4.67 6.82 -10.94
C VAL A 38 -3.60 7.70 -10.30
N VAL A 39 -4.01 8.47 -9.27
CA VAL A 39 -3.08 9.39 -8.59
C VAL A 39 -1.93 8.64 -7.93
N LEU A 40 -2.21 7.55 -7.20
CA LEU A 40 -1.17 6.81 -6.49
C LEU A 40 -0.37 5.88 -7.40
N GLY A 41 -1.01 5.31 -8.44
CA GLY A 41 -0.36 4.36 -9.35
C GLY A 41 0.56 5.03 -10.37
N PHE A 42 0.23 6.23 -10.84
CA PHE A 42 1.10 7.00 -11.73
C PHE A 42 1.91 8.08 -11.00
N GLY A 43 1.40 8.59 -9.88
CA GLY A 43 2.04 9.68 -9.14
C GLY A 43 3.17 9.23 -8.21
N ILE A 44 3.19 7.97 -7.79
CA ILE A 44 4.23 7.44 -6.90
C ILE A 44 5.12 6.48 -7.68
N ASP A 45 6.33 6.93 -7.99
CA ASP A 45 7.39 6.05 -8.49
C ASP A 45 8.34 5.72 -7.34
N THR A 46 8.34 4.45 -6.91
CA THR A 46 9.25 3.94 -5.88
C THR A 46 10.57 3.44 -6.48
N ASN A 47 10.68 3.42 -7.80
CA ASN A 47 11.89 3.02 -8.49
C ASN A 47 12.77 4.25 -8.71
N ILE A 48 13.66 4.48 -7.78
CA ILE A 48 14.56 5.64 -7.79
C ILE A 48 15.62 5.42 -8.86
N ARG A 49 15.41 6.04 -10.00
CA ARG A 49 16.34 6.09 -11.12
C ARG A 49 16.75 7.55 -11.36
N GLN A 50 17.91 7.72 -12.02
CA GLN A 50 18.39 9.03 -12.43
C GLN A 50 18.46 10.09 -11.30
N VAL A 51 19.02 9.68 -10.16
CA VAL A 51 19.26 10.58 -9.03
C VAL A 51 20.19 11.71 -9.48
N ASN A 52 19.75 12.95 -9.35
CA ASN A 52 20.55 14.13 -9.70
C ASN A 52 21.86 14.11 -8.94
N THR A 53 22.96 13.97 -9.66
CA THR A 53 24.30 13.80 -9.11
C THR A 53 25.24 14.89 -9.65
N VAL A 54 26.08 15.40 -8.75
CA VAL A 54 27.16 16.33 -9.08
C VAL A 54 28.49 15.67 -8.76
N VAL A 55 29.47 15.80 -9.66
CA VAL A 55 30.76 15.16 -9.52
C VAL A 55 31.88 16.21 -9.44
N TYR A 56 32.69 16.09 -8.41
CA TYR A 56 33.98 16.77 -8.28
C TYR A 56 35.10 15.75 -8.51
N ASN A 57 35.70 15.79 -9.71
CA ASN A 57 36.82 14.93 -10.07
C ASN A 57 38.12 15.75 -10.04
N ALA A 58 38.86 15.65 -8.91
CA ALA A 58 40.14 16.34 -8.74
C ALA A 58 41.31 15.57 -9.41
N ASP A 59 41.17 14.28 -9.69
CA ASP A 59 42.21 13.45 -10.33
C ASP A 59 42.25 13.64 -11.83
N GLY A 60 41.10 13.65 -12.50
CA GLY A 60 40.97 13.91 -13.96
C GLY A 60 41.57 12.87 -14.90
N ARG A 61 42.15 11.77 -14.39
CA ARG A 61 42.84 10.74 -15.17
C ARG A 61 41.89 9.67 -15.68
N ARG A 62 42.41 8.66 -16.35
CA ARG A 62 41.65 7.60 -16.99
C ARG A 62 40.83 6.79 -15.97
N GLU A 63 41.46 6.38 -14.86
CA GLU A 63 40.85 5.52 -13.83
C GLU A 63 39.67 6.21 -13.17
N SER A 64 39.77 7.51 -12.91
CA SER A 64 38.68 8.29 -12.34
C SER A 64 37.52 8.48 -13.31
N ARG A 65 37.80 8.60 -14.61
CA ARG A 65 36.75 8.66 -15.65
C ARG A 65 36.04 7.36 -15.83
N GLU A 66 36.76 6.22 -15.80
CA GLU A 66 36.16 4.90 -15.85
C GLU A 66 35.22 4.65 -14.68
N LEU A 67 35.54 5.10 -13.46
CA LEU A 67 34.63 5.05 -12.32
C LEU A 67 33.36 5.89 -12.55
N ILE A 68 33.53 7.11 -13.08
CA ILE A 68 32.40 8.00 -13.41
C ILE A 68 31.48 7.37 -14.45
N ASP A 69 32.06 6.75 -15.48
CA ASP A 69 31.27 6.08 -16.54
C ASP A 69 30.49 4.88 -15.98
N ARG A 70 31.03 4.13 -15.04
CA ARG A 70 30.30 3.06 -14.35
C ARG A 70 29.15 3.59 -13.50
N LEU A 71 29.39 4.68 -12.76
CA LEU A 71 28.36 5.34 -12.00
C LEU A 71 27.22 5.83 -12.91
N LYS A 72 27.55 6.41 -14.06
CA LYS A 72 26.60 6.86 -15.07
C LYS A 72 25.81 5.69 -15.68
N ASN A 73 26.49 4.58 -15.97
CA ASN A 73 25.90 3.39 -16.59
C ASN A 73 25.06 2.54 -15.61
N SER A 74 25.05 2.88 -14.33
CA SER A 74 24.22 2.20 -13.32
C SER A 74 22.73 2.56 -13.37
N ASP A 75 22.31 3.45 -14.29
CA ASP A 75 20.96 4.02 -14.40
C ASP A 75 20.42 4.70 -13.11
N THR A 76 21.15 4.60 -12.02
CA THR A 76 20.77 5.20 -10.73
C THR A 76 21.19 6.66 -10.65
N PHE A 77 22.37 7.00 -11.20
CA PHE A 77 22.95 8.33 -11.10
C PHE A 77 22.82 9.09 -12.41
N HIS A 78 22.19 10.26 -12.36
CA HIS A 78 22.17 11.22 -13.45
C HIS A 78 23.16 12.35 -13.18
N ILE A 79 24.33 12.31 -13.81
CA ILE A 79 25.38 13.32 -13.64
C ILE A 79 24.97 14.59 -14.38
N LYS A 80 24.43 15.56 -13.61
CA LYS A 80 23.97 16.84 -14.17
C LYS A 80 25.11 17.84 -14.42
N ARG A 81 26.12 17.83 -13.56
CA ARG A 81 27.16 18.84 -13.56
C ARG A 81 28.46 18.30 -12.96
N TYR A 82 29.56 18.76 -13.52
CA TYR A 82 30.89 18.67 -12.94
C TYR A 82 31.22 19.98 -12.23
N VAL A 83 31.73 19.91 -11.01
CA VAL A 83 32.18 21.09 -10.24
C VAL A 83 33.67 21.03 -9.98
N GLN A 84 34.26 22.17 -9.66
CA GLN A 84 35.71 22.30 -9.56
C GLN A 84 36.24 22.39 -8.13
N ASN A 85 35.34 22.52 -7.14
CA ASN A 85 35.75 22.65 -5.74
C ASN A 85 34.69 22.03 -4.80
N ASP A 86 35.07 21.85 -3.53
CA ASP A 86 34.20 21.28 -2.49
C ASP A 86 33.03 22.21 -2.12
N GLY A 87 33.22 23.52 -2.20
CA GLY A 87 32.17 24.49 -1.91
C GLY A 87 30.99 24.33 -2.88
N ASP A 88 31.27 24.32 -4.17
CA ASP A 88 30.24 24.14 -5.21
C ASP A 88 29.53 22.79 -5.09
N LEU A 89 30.24 21.72 -4.64
CA LEU A 89 29.66 20.40 -4.40
C LEU A 89 28.64 20.45 -3.26
N ASN A 90 29.03 21.04 -2.12
CA ASN A 90 28.16 21.18 -0.96
C ASN A 90 26.98 22.11 -1.26
N ASP A 91 27.22 23.24 -1.91
CA ASP A 91 26.18 24.20 -2.26
C ASP A 91 25.14 23.60 -3.20
N ALA A 92 25.54 22.71 -4.11
CA ALA A 92 24.61 22.01 -4.98
C ALA A 92 23.66 21.07 -4.20
N ILE A 93 24.16 20.44 -3.14
CA ILE A 93 23.34 19.57 -2.25
C ILE A 93 22.45 20.43 -1.37
N ILE A 94 23.01 21.44 -0.69
CA ILE A 94 22.26 22.34 0.19
C ILE A 94 21.15 23.07 -0.58
N ALA A 95 21.41 23.48 -1.81
CA ALA A 95 20.41 24.10 -2.66
C ALA A 95 19.37 23.12 -3.26
N GLY A 96 19.47 21.82 -2.96
CA GLY A 96 18.58 20.78 -3.51
C GLY A 96 18.71 20.55 -5.02
N LYS A 97 19.76 21.09 -5.66
CA LYS A 97 20.03 20.93 -7.09
C LYS A 97 20.59 19.54 -7.43
N ALA A 98 21.25 18.91 -6.45
CA ALA A 98 21.71 17.53 -6.49
C ALA A 98 21.31 16.81 -5.20
N ARG A 99 21.06 15.50 -5.33
CA ARG A 99 20.81 14.60 -4.20
C ARG A 99 22.03 13.81 -3.79
N VAL A 100 22.99 13.69 -4.73
CA VAL A 100 24.25 12.99 -4.51
C VAL A 100 25.41 13.85 -5.03
N GLY A 101 26.46 13.95 -4.23
CA GLY A 101 27.73 14.57 -4.57
C GLY A 101 28.84 13.54 -4.49
N ILE A 102 29.63 13.38 -5.55
CA ILE A 102 30.74 12.44 -5.60
C ILE A 102 32.04 13.23 -5.71
N LYS A 103 32.96 13.03 -4.75
CA LYS A 103 34.29 13.62 -4.76
C LYS A 103 35.35 12.56 -4.97
N ILE A 104 36.09 12.66 -6.06
CA ILE A 104 37.23 11.83 -6.36
C ILE A 104 38.50 12.63 -6.05
N PRO A 105 39.34 12.17 -5.10
CA PRO A 105 40.53 12.94 -4.69
C PRO A 105 41.64 12.91 -5.78
N VAL A 106 42.57 13.84 -5.69
CA VAL A 106 43.67 14.04 -6.68
C VAL A 106 44.61 12.85 -6.78
N ASP A 107 44.76 12.07 -5.70
CA ASP A 107 45.64 10.90 -5.61
C ASP A 107 44.95 9.58 -5.95
N TYR A 108 43.72 9.60 -6.46
CA TYR A 108 42.91 8.42 -6.72
C TYR A 108 43.60 7.43 -7.66
N SER A 109 44.00 7.87 -8.84
CA SER A 109 44.70 7.02 -9.82
C SER A 109 46.08 6.57 -9.33
N ASP A 110 46.86 7.46 -8.68
CA ASP A 110 48.18 7.09 -8.14
C ASP A 110 48.09 6.00 -7.09
N ARG A 111 47.12 6.06 -6.21
CA ARG A 111 46.86 4.99 -5.20
C ARG A 111 46.49 3.66 -5.86
N LEU A 112 45.60 3.71 -6.83
CA LEU A 112 45.18 2.53 -7.57
C LEU A 112 46.31 1.85 -8.33
N LEU A 113 47.15 2.65 -9.02
CA LEU A 113 48.32 2.11 -9.74
C LEU A 113 49.39 1.52 -8.82
N ARG A 114 49.45 1.99 -7.59
CA ARG A 114 50.34 1.41 -6.54
C ARG A 114 49.73 0.26 -5.75
N ASN A 115 48.57 -0.29 -6.17
CA ASN A 115 47.79 -1.27 -5.45
C ASN A 115 47.43 -0.87 -4.00
N MET A 116 47.25 0.41 -3.76
CA MET A 116 46.82 0.97 -2.47
C MET A 116 45.31 1.26 -2.49
N SER A 117 44.69 1.26 -1.32
CA SER A 117 43.29 1.63 -1.18
C SER A 117 43.07 3.11 -1.56
N ALA A 118 42.22 3.37 -2.52
CA ALA A 118 41.75 4.70 -2.89
C ALA A 118 40.34 4.96 -2.31
N GLN A 119 40.14 6.14 -1.74
CA GLN A 119 38.87 6.50 -1.10
C GLN A 119 38.14 7.51 -1.97
N VAL A 120 36.87 7.27 -2.24
CA VAL A 120 35.96 8.21 -2.90
C VAL A 120 34.89 8.60 -1.91
N LEU A 121 34.73 9.91 -1.71
CA LEU A 121 33.70 10.44 -0.81
C LEU A 121 32.39 10.59 -1.59
N VAL A 122 31.32 9.97 -1.08
CA VAL A 122 29.98 10.11 -1.62
C VAL A 122 29.12 10.82 -0.57
N LEU A 123 28.71 12.04 -0.87
CA LEU A 123 27.81 12.85 -0.07
C LEU A 123 26.38 12.58 -0.55
N ILE A 124 25.49 12.24 0.35
CA ILE A 124 24.11 11.86 0.02
C ILE A 124 23.16 12.72 0.85
N ASP A 125 22.19 13.33 0.18
CA ASP A 125 21.12 14.07 0.85
C ASP A 125 20.19 13.06 1.57
N GLY A 126 20.31 13.00 2.88
CA GLY A 126 19.52 12.12 3.74
C GLY A 126 18.09 12.62 4.02
N SER A 127 17.65 13.75 3.46
CA SER A 127 16.30 14.28 3.64
C SER A 127 15.23 13.37 3.02
N ASP A 128 15.60 12.56 2.03
CA ASP A 128 14.79 11.50 1.43
C ASP A 128 15.46 10.15 1.67
N SER A 129 14.90 9.39 2.62
CA SER A 129 15.46 8.10 3.04
C SER A 129 15.48 7.04 1.93
N SER A 130 14.57 7.11 0.97
CA SER A 130 14.49 6.17 -0.13
C SER A 130 15.60 6.42 -1.14
N VAL A 131 15.81 7.68 -1.50
CA VAL A 131 16.93 8.11 -2.38
C VAL A 131 18.26 7.80 -1.71
N ALA A 132 18.39 8.10 -0.41
CA ALA A 132 19.61 7.84 0.35
C ALA A 132 19.94 6.35 0.40
N GLY A 133 18.96 5.50 0.71
CA GLY A 133 19.14 4.05 0.75
C GLY A 133 19.57 3.47 -0.59
N GLN A 134 18.94 3.88 -1.68
CA GLN A 134 19.30 3.44 -3.03
C GLN A 134 20.72 3.89 -3.42
N ALA A 135 21.06 5.15 -3.16
CA ALA A 135 22.37 5.69 -3.47
C ALA A 135 23.50 4.97 -2.69
N ILE A 136 23.28 4.69 -1.40
CA ILE A 136 24.22 3.92 -0.57
C ILE A 136 24.42 2.51 -1.14
N ASN A 137 23.34 1.80 -1.45
CA ASN A 137 23.41 0.44 -1.96
C ASN A 137 24.17 0.36 -3.27
N VAL A 138 23.87 1.26 -4.23
CA VAL A 138 24.50 1.23 -5.56
C VAL A 138 25.96 1.68 -5.49
N THR A 139 26.30 2.73 -4.72
CA THR A 139 27.70 3.16 -4.56
C THR A 139 28.55 2.09 -3.87
N THR A 140 28.02 1.40 -2.87
CA THR A 140 28.71 0.30 -2.21
C THR A 140 28.92 -0.88 -3.16
N ALA A 141 27.92 -1.23 -3.96
CA ALA A 141 28.03 -2.30 -4.96
C ALA A 141 29.07 -1.99 -6.03
N ILE A 142 29.10 -0.76 -6.56
CA ILE A 142 30.11 -0.32 -7.56
C ILE A 142 31.51 -0.32 -6.93
N GLY A 143 31.66 0.16 -5.71
CA GLY A 143 32.93 0.14 -4.99
C GLY A 143 33.47 -1.26 -4.74
N LEU A 144 32.59 -2.20 -4.40
CA LEU A 144 32.93 -3.61 -4.22
C LEU A 144 33.33 -4.27 -5.56
N ASP A 145 32.56 -4.06 -6.63
CA ASP A 145 32.87 -4.57 -7.98
C ASP A 145 34.25 -4.06 -8.47
N GLU A 146 34.52 -2.77 -8.28
CA GLU A 146 35.82 -2.18 -8.63
C GLU A 146 36.97 -2.80 -7.85
N SER A 147 36.76 -3.01 -6.53
CA SER A 147 37.76 -3.63 -5.65
C SER A 147 38.04 -5.10 -6.05
N LEU A 148 36.99 -5.86 -6.31
CA LEU A 148 37.09 -7.25 -6.72
C LEU A 148 37.80 -7.42 -8.08
N ARG A 149 37.45 -6.60 -9.07
CA ARG A 149 38.09 -6.64 -10.39
C ARG A 149 39.60 -6.38 -10.31
N ARG A 150 40.05 -5.52 -9.43
CA ARG A 150 41.47 -5.20 -9.25
C ARG A 150 42.23 -6.30 -8.52
N VAL A 151 41.63 -6.88 -7.50
CA VAL A 151 42.23 -8.00 -6.76
C VAL A 151 42.33 -9.26 -7.62
N LEU A 152 41.41 -9.45 -8.56
CA LEU A 152 41.29 -10.65 -9.39
C LEU A 152 41.91 -10.47 -10.77
N GLN A 153 42.79 -9.49 -11.00
CA GLN A 153 43.39 -9.18 -12.31
C GLN A 153 43.97 -10.38 -13.07
N ASP A 154 44.21 -11.53 -12.39
CA ASP A 154 44.80 -12.73 -12.97
C ASP A 154 43.89 -14.00 -12.90
N ARG A 155 42.65 -13.88 -12.41
CA ARG A 155 41.72 -15.01 -12.33
C ARG A 155 40.41 -14.70 -13.05
N SER A 156 40.17 -15.44 -14.12
CA SER A 156 38.96 -15.27 -14.98
C SER A 156 37.66 -15.77 -14.31
N THR A 157 37.70 -16.34 -13.11
CA THR A 157 36.55 -16.90 -12.41
C THR A 157 36.50 -16.42 -10.97
N PHE A 158 35.37 -15.84 -10.56
CA PHE A 158 35.10 -15.59 -9.14
C PHE A 158 34.91 -16.91 -8.40
N ALA A 159 35.43 -17.03 -7.20
CA ALA A 159 35.23 -18.21 -6.35
C ALA A 159 33.72 -18.37 -5.97
N VAL A 160 32.97 -17.29 -5.92
CA VAL A 160 31.50 -17.27 -5.67
C VAL A 160 30.87 -16.30 -6.66
N ASP A 161 30.04 -16.80 -7.58
CA ASP A 161 29.26 -16.02 -8.52
C ASP A 161 27.82 -15.89 -7.99
N MET A 162 27.51 -14.80 -7.32
CA MET A 162 26.18 -14.52 -6.84
C MET A 162 25.33 -13.89 -7.96
N ARG A 163 24.31 -14.62 -8.42
CA ARG A 163 23.37 -14.19 -9.46
C ARG A 163 22.02 -13.84 -8.87
N PRO A 164 21.80 -12.63 -8.38
CA PRO A 164 20.49 -12.21 -7.86
C PRO A 164 19.45 -12.25 -8.98
N LYS A 165 18.29 -12.87 -8.71
CA LYS A 165 17.14 -12.88 -9.61
C LYS A 165 15.94 -12.29 -8.88
N LEU A 166 15.43 -11.18 -9.36
CA LEU A 166 14.17 -10.60 -8.88
C LEU A 166 13.00 -11.46 -9.36
N LEU A 167 12.20 -11.95 -8.41
CA LEU A 167 10.99 -12.70 -8.68
C LEU A 167 9.77 -11.79 -8.56
N PHE A 168 8.68 -12.14 -9.25
CA PHE A 168 7.35 -11.52 -9.18
C PHE A 168 7.22 -10.09 -9.67
N ASN A 169 8.25 -9.26 -9.62
CA ASN A 169 8.28 -7.90 -10.18
C ASN A 169 9.69 -7.58 -10.70
N PRO A 170 10.16 -8.27 -11.77
CA PRO A 170 11.53 -8.12 -12.29
C PRO A 170 11.86 -6.68 -12.68
N ASP A 171 10.88 -5.97 -13.28
CA ASP A 171 11.04 -4.60 -13.73
C ASP A 171 10.91 -3.57 -12.60
N SER A 172 10.71 -4.02 -11.36
CA SER A 172 10.53 -3.18 -10.16
C SER A 172 9.46 -2.08 -10.35
N ARG A 173 8.39 -2.38 -11.10
CA ARG A 173 7.33 -1.41 -11.39
C ARG A 173 6.54 -1.08 -10.13
N SER A 174 6.49 0.20 -9.78
CA SER A 174 5.79 0.70 -8.58
C SER A 174 4.30 0.32 -8.52
N PRO A 175 3.52 0.39 -9.61
CA PRO A 175 2.13 -0.04 -9.61
C PRO A 175 1.92 -1.50 -9.20
N ASN A 176 2.84 -2.40 -9.58
CA ASN A 176 2.74 -3.82 -9.23
C ASN A 176 2.77 -4.04 -7.71
N PHE A 177 3.53 -3.23 -6.98
CA PHE A 177 3.63 -3.32 -5.52
C PHE A 177 2.52 -2.54 -4.80
N LEU A 178 2.26 -1.31 -5.26
CA LEU A 178 1.34 -0.38 -4.59
C LEU A 178 -0.13 -0.75 -4.77
N LEU A 179 -0.56 -1.05 -6.00
CA LEU A 179 -1.97 -1.19 -6.31
C LEU A 179 -2.65 -2.40 -5.64
N PRO A 180 -2.03 -3.60 -5.56
CA PRO A 180 -2.63 -4.71 -4.80
C PRO A 180 -2.84 -4.37 -3.32
N GLY A 181 -1.90 -3.65 -2.69
CA GLY A 181 -2.05 -3.19 -1.32
C GLY A 181 -3.12 -2.10 -1.17
N LEU A 182 -3.16 -1.16 -2.11
CA LEU A 182 -4.16 -0.09 -2.15
C LEU A 182 -5.59 -0.64 -2.23
N THR A 183 -5.80 -1.75 -2.93
CA THR A 183 -7.11 -2.41 -3.02
C THR A 183 -7.72 -2.67 -1.65
N ALA A 184 -6.92 -3.12 -0.67
CA ALA A 184 -7.41 -3.34 0.69
C ALA A 184 -7.88 -2.04 1.35
N ILE A 185 -7.09 -0.99 1.21
CA ILE A 185 -7.38 0.31 1.81
C ILE A 185 -8.64 0.94 1.21
N LEU A 186 -8.79 0.86 -0.12
CA LEU A 186 -9.96 1.39 -0.83
C LEU A 186 -11.24 0.69 -0.43
N LEU A 187 -11.26 -0.65 -0.46
CA LEU A 187 -12.41 -1.45 -0.05
C LEU A 187 -12.82 -1.19 1.40
N LEU A 188 -11.85 -1.10 2.33
CA LEU A 188 -12.15 -0.78 3.72
C LEU A 188 -12.84 0.57 3.84
N ASN A 189 -12.28 1.58 3.17
CA ASN A 189 -12.77 2.95 3.24
C ASN A 189 -14.20 3.06 2.71
N VAL A 190 -14.42 2.67 1.47
CA VAL A 190 -15.72 2.81 0.80
C VAL A 190 -16.79 1.98 1.51
N THR A 191 -16.51 0.71 1.80
CA THR A 191 -17.50 -0.18 2.43
C THR A 191 -17.87 0.27 3.84
N THR A 192 -16.88 0.68 4.64
CA THR A 192 -17.12 1.23 5.99
C THR A 192 -17.93 2.52 5.92
N PHE A 193 -17.53 3.43 5.03
CA PHE A 193 -18.19 4.72 4.86
C PHE A 193 -19.65 4.57 4.41
N LEU A 194 -19.91 3.80 3.36
CA LEU A 194 -21.26 3.58 2.84
C LEU A 194 -22.18 2.97 3.90
N THR A 195 -21.67 1.98 4.63
CA THR A 195 -22.45 1.32 5.69
C THR A 195 -22.77 2.27 6.83
N ALA A 196 -21.77 3.00 7.32
CA ALA A 196 -21.96 3.96 8.40
C ALA A 196 -22.94 5.08 8.00
N PHE A 197 -22.73 5.62 6.81
CA PHE A 197 -23.53 6.73 6.27
C PHE A 197 -25.00 6.35 6.06
N SER A 198 -25.27 5.17 5.54
CA SER A 198 -26.63 4.66 5.36
C SER A 198 -27.42 4.60 6.66
N ILE A 199 -26.78 4.04 7.71
CA ILE A 199 -27.46 3.87 9.02
C ILE A 199 -27.64 5.23 9.70
N VAL A 200 -26.62 6.08 9.68
CA VAL A 200 -26.68 7.41 10.32
C VAL A 200 -27.68 8.34 9.60
N ARG A 201 -27.79 8.28 8.30
CA ARG A 201 -28.80 9.02 7.52
C ARG A 201 -30.22 8.69 7.97
N GLU A 202 -30.52 7.40 8.22
CA GLU A 202 -31.83 7.02 8.73
C GLU A 202 -32.06 7.47 10.18
N LYS A 203 -30.99 7.49 10.98
CA LYS A 203 -31.04 8.01 12.35
C LYS A 203 -31.32 9.50 12.37
N GLU A 204 -30.62 10.31 11.55
CA GLU A 204 -30.85 11.75 11.43
C GLU A 204 -32.27 12.11 10.97
N ARG A 205 -32.85 11.27 10.11
CA ARG A 205 -34.21 11.45 9.59
C ARG A 205 -35.31 10.90 10.50
N GLY A 206 -34.97 10.30 11.64
CA GLY A 206 -35.92 9.67 12.55
C GLY A 206 -36.62 8.43 11.96
N THR A 207 -36.20 7.95 10.78
CA THR A 207 -36.80 6.79 10.12
C THR A 207 -36.31 5.46 10.71
N LEU A 208 -35.20 5.46 11.42
CA LEU A 208 -34.68 4.29 12.10
C LEU A 208 -35.63 3.83 13.22
N GLU A 209 -36.20 4.76 13.99
CA GLU A 209 -37.16 4.50 15.06
C GLU A 209 -38.45 3.88 14.51
N GLN A 210 -38.92 4.33 13.34
CA GLN A 210 -40.09 3.77 12.68
C GLN A 210 -39.89 2.29 12.29
N LEU A 211 -38.63 1.89 11.95
CA LEU A 211 -38.32 0.49 11.66
C LEU A 211 -38.40 -0.40 12.90
N PHE A 212 -38.18 0.14 14.10
CA PHE A 212 -38.27 -0.60 15.37
C PHE A 212 -39.70 -0.91 15.81
N VAL A 213 -40.67 -0.10 15.38
CA VAL A 213 -42.08 -0.36 15.63
C VAL A 213 -42.63 -1.46 14.70
N THR A 214 -41.92 -1.80 13.64
CA THR A 214 -42.30 -2.88 12.71
C THR A 214 -41.92 -4.26 13.25
N PRO A 215 -42.63 -5.34 12.89
CA PRO A 215 -42.32 -6.70 13.34
C PRO A 215 -41.09 -7.31 12.69
N VAL A 216 -40.07 -6.48 12.41
CA VAL A 216 -38.78 -6.89 11.83
C VAL A 216 -37.82 -7.32 12.94
N ARG A 217 -37.17 -8.47 12.77
CA ARG A 217 -36.18 -8.95 13.72
C ARG A 217 -34.83 -8.24 13.51
N PRO A 218 -34.03 -7.97 14.56
CA PRO A 218 -32.74 -7.28 14.45
C PRO A 218 -31.76 -7.92 13.45
N MET A 219 -31.72 -9.26 13.40
CA MET A 219 -30.88 -9.97 12.41
C MET A 219 -31.37 -9.80 10.97
N GLY A 220 -32.69 -9.81 10.76
CA GLY A 220 -33.29 -9.55 9.45
C GLY A 220 -33.00 -8.11 8.98
N LEU A 221 -33.04 -7.14 9.90
CA LEU A 221 -32.69 -5.75 9.63
C LEU A 221 -31.21 -5.59 9.26
N LEU A 222 -30.31 -6.15 10.07
CA LEU A 222 -28.86 -6.08 9.85
C LEU A 222 -28.46 -6.70 8.51
N LEU A 223 -28.87 -7.94 8.25
CA LEU A 223 -28.51 -8.62 7.01
C LEU A 223 -29.16 -7.96 5.78
N GLY A 224 -30.40 -7.48 5.92
CA GLY A 224 -31.07 -6.75 4.84
C GLY A 224 -30.36 -5.46 4.46
N LYS A 225 -29.71 -4.79 5.43
CA LYS A 225 -28.89 -3.61 5.17
C LYS A 225 -27.49 -3.97 4.65
N LEU A 226 -26.85 -4.99 5.22
CA LEU A 226 -25.45 -5.30 4.88
C LEU A 226 -25.29 -5.88 3.47
N LEU A 227 -26.20 -6.74 3.00
CA LEU A 227 -26.03 -7.42 1.72
C LEU A 227 -25.96 -6.49 0.49
N PRO A 228 -26.76 -5.42 0.36
CA PRO A 228 -26.59 -4.48 -0.74
C PRO A 228 -25.23 -3.81 -0.73
N TYR A 229 -24.70 -3.43 0.43
CA TYR A 229 -23.37 -2.79 0.54
C TYR A 229 -22.23 -3.79 0.34
N LEU A 230 -22.43 -5.05 0.72
CA LEU A 230 -21.54 -6.15 0.34
C LEU A 230 -21.44 -6.28 -1.19
N ALA A 231 -22.57 -6.23 -1.88
CA ALA A 231 -22.59 -6.30 -3.33
C ALA A 231 -21.89 -5.10 -4.00
N ILE A 232 -22.04 -3.90 -3.43
CA ILE A 232 -21.31 -2.71 -3.90
C ILE A 232 -19.80 -2.89 -3.68
N GLY A 233 -19.36 -3.28 -2.49
CA GLY A 233 -17.95 -3.52 -2.20
C GLY A 233 -17.34 -4.63 -3.07
N PHE A 234 -18.13 -5.67 -3.37
CA PHE A 234 -17.69 -6.70 -4.30
C PHE A 234 -17.59 -6.18 -5.76
N SER A 235 -18.53 -5.32 -6.17
CA SER A 235 -18.48 -4.66 -7.48
C SER A 235 -17.27 -3.71 -7.57
N GLU A 236 -16.98 -2.99 -6.48
CA GLU A 236 -15.78 -2.16 -6.37
C GLU A 236 -14.50 -2.98 -6.53
N LEU A 237 -14.41 -4.14 -5.86
CA LEU A 237 -13.27 -5.06 -6.04
C LEU A 237 -13.11 -5.45 -7.50
N CYS A 238 -14.20 -5.86 -8.18
CA CYS A 238 -14.15 -6.24 -9.59
C CYS A 238 -13.69 -5.08 -10.48
N LEU A 239 -14.14 -3.86 -10.21
CA LEU A 239 -13.71 -2.66 -10.93
C LEU A 239 -12.23 -2.35 -10.69
N ILE A 240 -11.78 -2.40 -9.44
CA ILE A 240 -10.37 -2.18 -9.07
C ILE A 240 -9.47 -3.20 -9.78
N LEU A 241 -9.82 -4.48 -9.75
CA LEU A 241 -9.04 -5.54 -10.40
C LEU A 241 -9.00 -5.36 -11.92
N SER A 242 -10.13 -5.01 -12.52
CA SER A 242 -10.22 -4.73 -13.96
C SER A 242 -9.35 -3.53 -14.32
N PHE A 243 -9.45 -2.45 -13.56
CA PHE A 243 -8.66 -1.24 -13.79
C PHE A 243 -7.16 -1.49 -13.60
N MET A 244 -6.78 -2.24 -12.58
CA MET A 244 -5.40 -2.68 -12.33
C MET A 244 -4.85 -3.50 -13.51
N ARG A 245 -5.64 -4.42 -14.05
CA ARG A 245 -5.23 -5.28 -15.16
C ARG A 245 -5.11 -4.54 -16.48
N PHE A 246 -6.13 -3.73 -16.83
CA PHE A 246 -6.23 -3.13 -18.17
C PHE A 246 -5.51 -1.77 -18.28
N VAL A 247 -5.53 -0.94 -17.23
CA VAL A 247 -4.92 0.38 -17.27
C VAL A 247 -3.45 0.33 -16.82
N PHE A 248 -3.17 -0.31 -15.69
CA PHE A 248 -1.80 -0.38 -15.14
C PHE A 248 -1.02 -1.59 -15.64
N GLN A 249 -1.68 -2.54 -16.32
CA GLN A 249 -1.07 -3.76 -16.84
C GLN A 249 -0.36 -4.59 -15.75
N VAL A 250 -0.89 -4.55 -14.53
CA VAL A 250 -0.38 -5.37 -13.42
C VAL A 250 -0.64 -6.83 -13.73
N PRO A 251 0.38 -7.70 -13.72
CA PRO A 251 0.19 -9.12 -13.96
C PRO A 251 -0.54 -9.77 -12.78
N ILE A 252 -1.62 -10.51 -13.08
CA ILE A 252 -2.34 -11.31 -12.08
C ILE A 252 -1.93 -12.76 -12.31
N HIS A 253 -1.06 -13.30 -11.45
CA HIS A 253 -0.52 -14.65 -11.61
C HIS A 253 -1.40 -15.72 -10.94
N GLY A 254 -2.18 -15.34 -9.93
CA GLY A 254 -2.98 -16.26 -9.15
C GLY A 254 -4.44 -16.33 -9.59
N ASN A 255 -5.22 -17.13 -8.86
CA ASN A 255 -6.62 -17.37 -9.14
C ASN A 255 -7.50 -16.22 -8.62
N VAL A 256 -8.14 -15.49 -9.53
CA VAL A 256 -9.05 -14.37 -9.24
C VAL A 256 -10.29 -14.83 -8.46
N PHE A 257 -10.79 -16.04 -8.69
CA PHE A 257 -11.92 -16.59 -7.92
C PHE A 257 -11.56 -16.83 -6.46
N LEU A 258 -10.31 -17.26 -6.19
CA LEU A 258 -9.80 -17.38 -4.83
C LEU A 258 -9.72 -16.00 -4.16
N LEU A 259 -9.26 -14.98 -4.87
CA LEU A 259 -9.24 -13.61 -4.36
C LEU A 259 -10.65 -13.11 -4.04
N ALA A 260 -11.61 -13.33 -4.95
CA ALA A 260 -13.01 -12.99 -4.74
C ALA A 260 -13.60 -13.71 -3.52
N PHE A 261 -13.29 -14.98 -3.33
CA PHE A 261 -13.73 -15.75 -2.16
C PHE A 261 -13.12 -15.21 -0.85
N LEU A 262 -11.81 -14.98 -0.82
CA LEU A 262 -11.11 -14.46 0.36
C LEU A 262 -11.39 -12.96 0.64
N SER A 263 -11.96 -12.23 -0.31
CA SER A 263 -12.44 -10.86 -0.09
C SER A 263 -13.72 -10.80 0.74
N LEU A 264 -14.55 -11.84 0.73
CA LEU A 264 -15.81 -11.85 1.47
C LEU A 264 -15.62 -11.66 2.98
N PRO A 265 -14.76 -12.42 3.69
CA PRO A 265 -14.48 -12.15 5.10
C PRO A 265 -14.02 -10.71 5.34
N TYR A 266 -13.18 -10.17 4.46
CA TYR A 266 -12.69 -8.80 4.58
C TYR A 266 -13.80 -7.75 4.43
N LEU A 267 -14.68 -7.92 3.45
CA LEU A 267 -15.84 -7.06 3.28
C LEU A 267 -16.78 -7.14 4.48
N PHE A 268 -16.98 -8.33 5.06
CA PHE A 268 -17.74 -8.47 6.30
C PHE A 268 -17.12 -7.71 7.47
N VAL A 269 -15.80 -7.74 7.61
CA VAL A 269 -15.08 -6.91 8.61
C VAL A 269 -15.37 -5.42 8.37
N SER A 270 -15.20 -4.95 7.15
CA SER A 270 -15.39 -3.54 6.78
C SER A 270 -16.82 -3.07 7.06
N LEU A 271 -17.82 -3.87 6.69
CA LEU A 271 -19.22 -3.62 6.99
C LEU A 271 -19.48 -3.56 8.51
N SER A 272 -18.89 -4.49 9.28
CA SER A 272 -19.01 -4.52 10.73
C SER A 272 -18.43 -3.27 11.40
N ILE A 273 -17.30 -2.79 10.91
CA ILE A 273 -16.70 -1.52 11.34
C ILE A 273 -17.66 -0.36 11.03
N GLY A 274 -18.27 -0.34 9.84
CA GLY A 274 -19.28 0.66 9.46
C GLY A 274 -20.48 0.69 10.43
N ILE A 275 -20.98 -0.47 10.84
CA ILE A 275 -22.06 -0.54 11.86
C ILE A 275 -21.56 0.00 13.21
N LEU A 276 -20.34 -0.34 13.63
CA LEU A 276 -19.78 0.16 14.89
C LEU A 276 -19.60 1.67 14.86
N VAL A 277 -19.14 2.24 13.75
CA VAL A 277 -19.08 3.69 13.54
C VAL A 277 -20.47 4.31 13.66
N SER A 278 -21.46 3.77 12.94
CA SER A 278 -22.84 4.29 12.98
C SER A 278 -23.47 4.22 14.38
N SER A 279 -23.06 3.22 15.17
CA SER A 279 -23.57 3.08 16.56
C SER A 279 -23.11 4.21 17.48
N LYS A 280 -21.98 4.84 17.19
CA LYS A 280 -21.44 5.97 17.96
C LYS A 280 -21.87 7.32 17.38
N ALA A 281 -21.91 7.44 16.06
CA ALA A 281 -22.27 8.66 15.36
C ALA A 281 -23.77 9.00 15.50
N ASN A 282 -24.06 10.30 15.66
CA ASN A 282 -25.41 10.84 15.64
C ASN A 282 -25.69 11.57 14.34
N THR A 283 -24.66 12.14 13.72
CA THR A 283 -24.74 12.89 12.47
C THR A 283 -23.85 12.26 11.40
N GLN A 284 -24.17 12.55 10.13
CA GLN A 284 -23.35 12.08 9.01
C GLN A 284 -21.92 12.63 9.10
N SER A 285 -21.76 13.88 9.57
CA SER A 285 -20.43 14.48 9.79
C SER A 285 -19.61 13.72 10.84
N GLU A 286 -20.23 13.32 11.97
CA GLU A 286 -19.57 12.48 12.97
C GLU A 286 -19.22 11.11 12.42
N ALA A 287 -20.08 10.51 11.57
CA ALA A 287 -19.80 9.23 10.93
C ALA A 287 -18.57 9.30 10.02
N ILE A 288 -18.42 10.38 9.25
CA ILE A 288 -17.24 10.63 8.42
C ILE A 288 -15.99 10.71 9.28
N GLN A 289 -16.00 11.50 10.36
CA GLN A 289 -14.85 11.67 11.24
C GLN A 289 -14.42 10.35 11.90
N LEU A 290 -15.39 9.58 12.41
CA LEU A 290 -15.12 8.28 13.02
C LEU A 290 -14.64 7.23 12.00
N ALA A 291 -15.16 7.25 10.76
CA ALA A 291 -14.66 6.40 9.69
C ALA A 291 -13.21 6.76 9.32
N PHE A 292 -12.89 8.05 9.27
CA PHE A 292 -11.53 8.52 9.04
C PHE A 292 -10.57 8.09 10.16
N LEU A 293 -11.04 8.04 11.40
CA LEU A 293 -10.24 7.56 12.53
C LEU A 293 -9.88 6.07 12.42
N THR A 294 -10.68 5.26 11.72
CA THR A 294 -10.35 3.85 11.44
C THR A 294 -9.48 3.68 10.21
N PHE A 295 -9.62 4.59 9.25
CA PHE A 295 -8.89 4.57 7.99
C PHE A 295 -7.40 4.90 8.16
N LEU A 296 -7.07 5.96 8.93
CA LEU A 296 -5.68 6.39 9.13
C LEU A 296 -4.76 5.30 9.72
N PRO A 297 -5.12 4.62 10.83
CA PRO A 297 -4.30 3.52 11.32
C PRO A 297 -4.16 2.37 10.32
N SER A 298 -5.21 2.13 9.51
CA SER A 298 -5.16 1.09 8.48
C SER A 298 -4.15 1.39 7.38
N ILE A 299 -3.95 2.65 7.00
CA ILE A 299 -2.91 3.03 6.03
C ILE A 299 -1.51 2.81 6.61
N PHE A 300 -1.26 3.31 7.82
CA PHE A 300 0.10 3.35 8.37
C PHE A 300 0.57 2.01 8.92
N PHE A 301 -0.30 1.26 9.60
CA PHE A 301 0.10 0.05 10.35
C PHE A 301 -0.27 -1.26 9.65
N SER A 302 -0.89 -1.22 8.46
CA SER A 302 -1.28 -2.44 7.74
C SER A 302 -0.14 -3.11 6.96
N GLY A 303 1.00 -2.45 6.80
CA GLY A 303 2.04 -2.92 5.88
C GLY A 303 1.84 -2.42 4.44
N TYR A 304 0.95 -1.44 4.24
CA TYR A 304 0.73 -0.82 2.92
C TYR A 304 1.90 0.06 2.52
N ILE A 305 2.22 1.08 3.33
CA ILE A 305 3.31 2.03 3.07
C ILE A 305 4.65 1.49 3.60
N PHE A 306 4.66 1.08 4.88
CA PHE A 306 5.86 0.57 5.53
C PHE A 306 5.74 -0.93 5.76
N PRO A 307 6.78 -1.74 5.44
CA PRO A 307 6.79 -3.16 5.78
C PRO A 307 6.59 -3.37 7.28
N ARG A 308 5.74 -4.33 7.67
CA ARG A 308 5.43 -4.56 9.09
C ARG A 308 6.65 -4.94 9.89
N GLU A 309 7.58 -5.66 9.28
CA GLU A 309 8.82 -6.17 9.87
C GLU A 309 9.78 -5.04 10.29
N THR A 310 9.66 -3.87 9.67
CA THR A 310 10.48 -2.69 9.99
C THR A 310 9.88 -1.81 11.10
N MET A 311 8.67 -2.12 11.55
CA MET A 311 7.98 -1.33 12.56
C MET A 311 8.53 -1.60 13.98
N PRO A 312 8.60 -0.58 14.85
CA PRO A 312 8.83 -0.78 16.28
C PRO A 312 7.82 -1.77 16.86
N THR A 313 8.23 -2.58 17.84
CA THR A 313 7.45 -3.69 18.42
C THR A 313 6.03 -3.28 18.81
N PHE A 314 5.85 -2.09 19.36
CA PHE A 314 4.52 -1.57 19.74
C PHE A 314 3.57 -1.47 18.53
N PHE A 315 4.00 -0.87 17.43
CA PHE A 315 3.19 -0.73 16.22
C PHE A 315 3.02 -2.05 15.46
N TYR A 316 4.04 -2.92 15.53
CA TYR A 316 3.94 -4.27 14.99
C TYR A 316 2.82 -5.07 15.67
N VAL A 317 2.70 -5.01 16.99
CA VAL A 317 1.60 -5.65 17.73
C VAL A 317 0.24 -5.05 17.34
N ILE A 318 0.14 -3.72 17.21
CA ILE A 318 -1.10 -3.07 16.75
C ILE A 318 -1.51 -3.59 15.36
N SER A 319 -0.56 -3.83 14.47
CA SER A 319 -0.83 -4.29 13.10
C SER A 319 -1.59 -5.61 13.02
N TYR A 320 -1.51 -6.48 14.05
CA TYR A 320 -2.30 -7.71 14.12
C TYR A 320 -3.80 -7.48 14.31
N PHE A 321 -4.19 -6.35 14.85
CA PHE A 321 -5.60 -5.98 15.03
C PHE A 321 -6.17 -5.24 13.81
N ILE A 322 -5.34 -4.93 12.81
CA ILE A 322 -5.74 -4.21 11.61
C ILE A 322 -6.10 -5.20 10.50
N PRO A 323 -7.38 -5.29 10.11
CA PRO A 323 -7.83 -6.26 9.11
C PRO A 323 -7.15 -6.07 7.74
N ALA A 324 -6.86 -4.81 7.37
CA ALA A 324 -6.19 -4.49 6.13
C ALA A 324 -4.84 -5.21 5.97
N SER A 325 -4.11 -5.48 7.07
CA SER A 325 -2.83 -6.19 7.03
C SER A 325 -2.95 -7.58 6.40
N TYR A 326 -3.97 -8.32 6.79
CA TYR A 326 -4.22 -9.67 6.27
C TYR A 326 -4.69 -9.64 4.81
N PHE A 327 -5.56 -8.68 4.48
CA PHE A 327 -6.07 -8.61 3.11
C PHE A 327 -5.02 -8.08 2.12
N ILE A 328 -4.10 -7.20 2.54
CA ILE A 328 -2.93 -6.81 1.75
C ILE A 328 -2.05 -8.03 1.45
N ASN A 329 -1.85 -8.90 2.44
CA ASN A 329 -1.09 -10.14 2.26
C ASN A 329 -1.77 -11.08 1.25
N ILE A 330 -3.09 -11.22 1.33
CA ILE A 330 -3.91 -11.99 0.39
C ILE A 330 -3.82 -11.41 -1.02
N THR A 331 -4.03 -10.12 -1.20
CA THR A 331 -4.01 -9.47 -2.52
C THR A 331 -2.63 -9.54 -3.16
N ARG A 332 -1.56 -9.17 -2.43
CA ARG A 332 -0.18 -9.30 -2.92
C ARG A 332 0.19 -10.76 -3.17
N GLY A 333 -0.25 -11.68 -2.29
CA GLY A 333 -0.01 -13.11 -2.44
C GLY A 333 -0.59 -13.66 -3.73
N ILE A 334 -1.85 -13.40 -4.00
CA ILE A 334 -2.54 -13.91 -5.20
C ILE A 334 -2.07 -13.17 -6.45
N ILE A 335 -2.09 -11.83 -6.43
CA ILE A 335 -1.82 -11.04 -7.63
C ILE A 335 -0.37 -11.18 -8.09
N LEU A 336 0.60 -11.01 -7.18
CA LEU A 336 2.02 -10.99 -7.55
C LEU A 336 2.66 -12.37 -7.49
N ARG A 337 2.44 -13.11 -6.40
CA ARG A 337 3.14 -14.37 -6.14
C ARG A 337 2.41 -15.59 -6.68
N GLY A 338 1.14 -15.46 -7.11
CA GLY A 338 0.32 -16.59 -7.55
C GLY A 338 0.00 -17.57 -6.41
N ALA A 339 -0.01 -17.11 -5.15
CA ALA A 339 -0.20 -17.95 -3.99
C ALA A 339 -1.59 -18.60 -3.97
N GLY A 340 -1.64 -19.88 -3.65
CA GLY A 340 -2.86 -20.67 -3.46
C GLY A 340 -3.40 -20.58 -2.02
N ILE A 341 -4.54 -21.23 -1.81
CA ILE A 341 -5.23 -21.27 -0.51
C ILE A 341 -4.33 -21.84 0.60
N THR A 342 -3.45 -22.78 0.29
CA THR A 342 -2.54 -23.41 1.26
C THR A 342 -1.60 -22.43 1.96
N HIS A 343 -1.29 -21.31 1.31
CA HIS A 343 -0.41 -20.25 1.84
C HIS A 343 -1.18 -19.11 2.48
N LEU A 344 -2.49 -18.96 2.17
CA LEU A 344 -3.30 -17.79 2.55
C LEU A 344 -4.44 -18.10 3.51
N TRP A 345 -4.62 -19.37 3.88
CA TRP A 345 -5.74 -19.78 4.76
C TRP A 345 -5.67 -19.14 6.14
N THR A 346 -4.45 -18.92 6.67
CA THR A 346 -4.24 -18.25 7.97
C THR A 346 -4.73 -16.82 7.97
N ASP A 347 -4.45 -16.07 6.89
CA ASP A 347 -4.92 -14.69 6.73
C ASP A 347 -6.44 -14.65 6.55
N GLY A 348 -6.99 -15.58 5.75
CA GLY A 348 -8.43 -15.74 5.58
C GLY A 348 -9.15 -16.09 6.88
N LEU A 349 -8.58 -17.00 7.67
CA LEU A 349 -9.11 -17.38 8.99
C LEU A 349 -9.06 -16.20 9.98
N ALA A 350 -7.96 -15.46 10.01
CA ALA A 350 -7.82 -14.27 10.85
C ALA A 350 -8.92 -13.24 10.52
N LEU A 351 -9.14 -12.97 9.24
CA LEU A 351 -10.21 -12.06 8.78
C LEU A 351 -11.60 -12.57 9.19
N PHE A 352 -11.85 -13.85 9.05
CA PHE A 352 -13.13 -14.45 9.45
C PHE A 352 -13.36 -14.32 10.97
N LEU A 353 -12.36 -14.57 11.79
CA LEU A 353 -12.43 -14.43 13.24
C LEU A 353 -12.65 -12.98 13.67
N ILE A 354 -11.83 -12.05 13.13
CA ILE A 354 -11.98 -10.62 13.40
C ILE A 354 -13.37 -10.13 12.97
N GLY A 355 -13.82 -10.51 11.78
CA GLY A 355 -15.14 -10.15 11.26
C GLY A 355 -16.26 -10.68 12.13
N SER A 356 -16.19 -11.93 12.57
CA SER A 356 -17.18 -12.54 13.45
C SER A 356 -17.26 -11.82 14.80
N VAL A 357 -16.13 -11.51 15.42
CA VAL A 357 -16.07 -10.77 16.68
C VAL A 357 -16.66 -9.37 16.52
N LEU A 358 -16.23 -8.63 15.49
CA LEU A 358 -16.73 -7.29 15.24
C LEU A 358 -18.23 -7.28 14.91
N LEU A 359 -18.72 -8.26 14.15
CA LEU A 359 -20.14 -8.38 13.83
C LEU A 359 -20.97 -8.67 15.08
N ILE A 360 -20.50 -9.55 15.98
CA ILE A 360 -21.18 -9.84 17.24
C ILE A 360 -21.25 -8.58 18.12
N ILE A 361 -20.15 -7.84 18.24
CA ILE A 361 -20.11 -6.59 19.00
C ILE A 361 -21.06 -5.56 18.36
N ALA A 362 -21.02 -5.43 17.05
CA ALA A 362 -21.86 -4.50 16.30
C ALA A 362 -23.34 -4.85 16.46
N ALA A 363 -23.71 -6.13 16.33
CA ALA A 363 -25.08 -6.61 16.50
C ALA A 363 -25.61 -6.36 17.93
N ARG A 364 -24.81 -6.67 18.95
CA ARG A 364 -25.19 -6.42 20.35
C ARG A 364 -25.40 -4.94 20.64
N ARG A 365 -24.50 -4.07 20.16
CA ARG A 365 -24.65 -2.62 20.35
C ARG A 365 -25.87 -2.06 19.61
N PHE A 366 -26.13 -2.56 18.42
CA PHE A 366 -27.30 -2.17 17.65
C PHE A 366 -28.60 -2.60 18.35
N GLN A 367 -28.66 -3.85 18.88
CA GLN A 367 -29.81 -4.36 19.63
C GLN A 367 -30.07 -3.56 20.89
N ASN A 368 -29.04 -3.22 21.66
CA ASN A 368 -29.22 -2.46 22.92
C ASN A 368 -29.81 -1.06 22.67
N LYS A 369 -29.46 -0.42 21.55
CA LYS A 369 -30.07 0.87 21.17
C LYS A 369 -31.53 0.71 20.72
N VAL A 370 -31.88 -0.42 20.13
CA VAL A 370 -33.28 -0.77 19.75
C VAL A 370 -34.16 -0.96 20.97
N ILE A 371 -33.62 -1.47 22.08
CA ILE A 371 -34.37 -1.75 23.31
C ILE A 371 -34.53 -0.49 24.17
N MET A 372 -33.63 0.49 24.03
CA MET A 372 -33.63 1.75 24.80
C MET A 372 -34.36 2.92 24.11
N ALA A 373 -34.73 2.79 22.84
CA ALA A 373 -35.54 3.73 22.07
C ALA A 373 -37.03 3.29 22.08
#